data_de63075b230de13faa17aafb739585be
#
_entry.id   de63075b230de13faa17aafb739585be
#
_cell.length_a   1.000
_cell.length_b   1.000
_cell.length_c   1.000
_cell.angle_alpha   90.00
_cell.angle_beta   90.00
_cell.angle_gamma   90.00
#
_symmetry.space_group_name_H-M   'P 1'
#
loop_
_entity.id
_entity.type
_entity.pdbx_description
1 polymer ?
#
loop_
_entity_poly.entity_id
_entity_poly.type
_entity_poly.pdbx_seq_one_letter_code
_entity_poly.pdbx_strand_id
1 'polypeptide(L)'
;MLYSEKELEKCLKAGCALYYFYASDEALVHTAAQKTLKYLNRDDPETTVLDGPTPSVEEIVLAAGTISFFGGKRLVLMPLIRPSTYSDKDLQELCDTLADTENAIFVLTSIIEESYGKLRPGKREQKLIASCEKLGYCVQLNRPTGAALQAMARDWAKEAGADFAPGAEAALLARCGED
;
A
#
# COMPACT_ATOMS: atom_id res chain seq x y z
N MET A 1 0.40 -4.04 -12.28
CA MET A 1 0.33 -2.61 -12.70
C MET A 1 1.55 -1.91 -12.13
N LEU A 2 2.23 -1.05 -12.88
CA LEU A 2 3.36 -0.27 -12.36
C LEU A 2 2.83 0.95 -11.60
N TYR A 3 3.42 1.24 -10.45
CA TYR A 3 3.05 2.39 -9.64
C TYR A 3 3.26 3.71 -10.40
N SER A 4 2.21 4.51 -10.44
CA SER A 4 2.26 5.89 -10.91
C SER A 4 1.50 6.75 -9.91
N GLU A 5 2.12 7.80 -9.39
CA GLU A 5 1.44 8.74 -8.48
C GLU A 5 0.17 9.33 -9.09
N LYS A 6 0.19 9.60 -10.41
CA LYS A 6 -0.98 10.08 -11.13
C LYS A 6 -2.14 9.07 -11.16
N GLU A 7 -1.82 7.78 -11.23
CA GLU A 7 -2.86 6.72 -11.17
C GLU A 7 -3.40 6.58 -9.76
N LEU A 8 -2.54 6.65 -8.73
CA LEU A 8 -2.99 6.69 -7.34
C LEU A 8 -3.93 7.87 -7.10
N GLU A 9 -3.56 9.08 -7.50
CA GLU A 9 -4.42 10.27 -7.37
C GLU A 9 -5.76 10.11 -8.11
N LYS A 10 -5.75 9.48 -9.29
CA LYS A 10 -6.98 9.20 -10.03
C LYS A 10 -7.88 8.22 -9.27
N CYS A 11 -7.33 7.17 -8.70
CA CYS A 11 -8.07 6.19 -7.90
C CYS A 11 -8.59 6.79 -6.58
N LEU A 12 -7.78 7.65 -5.93
CA LEU A 12 -8.20 8.38 -4.74
C LEU A 12 -9.38 9.32 -5.04
N LYS A 13 -9.33 10.04 -6.17
CA LYS A 13 -10.43 10.91 -6.61
C LYS A 13 -11.68 10.10 -7.04
N ALA A 14 -11.49 8.89 -7.56
CA ALA A 14 -12.60 8.00 -7.92
C ALA A 14 -13.26 7.32 -6.71
N GLY A 15 -12.64 7.37 -5.52
CA GLY A 15 -13.19 6.82 -4.28
C GLY A 15 -13.16 5.30 -4.24
N CYS A 16 -12.04 4.67 -4.61
CA CYS A 16 -11.88 3.22 -4.48
C CYS A 16 -12.07 2.76 -3.03
N ALA A 17 -12.67 1.59 -2.85
CA ALA A 17 -12.89 1.00 -1.53
C ALA A 17 -11.67 0.24 -1.00
N LEU A 18 -10.68 -0.05 -1.84
CA LEU A 18 -9.51 -0.83 -1.47
C LEU A 18 -8.25 -0.32 -2.17
N TYR A 19 -7.17 -0.27 -1.40
CA TYR A 19 -5.81 0.06 -1.85
C TYR A 19 -4.87 -1.03 -1.33
N TYR A 20 -4.18 -1.73 -2.22
CA TYR A 20 -3.22 -2.76 -1.85
C TYR A 20 -1.86 -2.51 -2.51
N PHE A 21 -0.84 -2.36 -1.68
CA PHE A 21 0.54 -2.13 -2.09
C PHE A 21 1.42 -3.31 -1.69
N TYR A 22 2.20 -3.83 -2.63
CA TYR A 22 3.12 -4.91 -2.35
C TYR A 22 4.47 -4.69 -3.05
N ALA A 23 5.55 -5.04 -2.35
CA ALA A 23 6.93 -4.86 -2.81
C ALA A 23 7.86 -5.88 -2.14
N SER A 24 9.13 -5.88 -2.53
CA SER A 24 10.20 -6.54 -1.76
C SER A 24 10.76 -5.66 -0.65
N ASP A 25 10.41 -4.39 -0.62
CA ASP A 25 10.93 -3.37 0.28
C ASP A 25 9.82 -2.75 1.14
N GLU A 26 10.01 -2.80 2.46
CA GLU A 26 9.05 -2.29 3.44
C GLU A 26 8.88 -0.77 3.34
N ALA A 27 9.96 -0.02 3.08
CA ALA A 27 9.89 1.43 3.01
C ALA A 27 8.99 1.90 1.85
N LEU A 28 8.99 1.17 0.73
CA LEU A 28 8.13 1.47 -0.41
C LEU A 28 6.64 1.31 -0.09
N VAL A 29 6.26 0.18 0.48
CA VAL A 29 4.85 -0.09 0.82
C VAL A 29 4.37 0.82 1.94
N HIS A 30 5.22 1.10 2.93
CA HIS A 30 4.92 2.04 4.01
C HIS A 30 4.69 3.45 3.45
N THR A 31 5.59 3.96 2.60
CA THR A 31 5.46 5.29 2.00
C THR A 31 4.19 5.42 1.17
N ALA A 32 3.87 4.41 0.35
CA ALA A 32 2.65 4.41 -0.44
C ALA A 32 1.38 4.39 0.42
N ALA A 33 1.37 3.57 1.48
CA ALA A 33 0.26 3.53 2.43
C ALA A 33 0.09 4.87 3.14
N GLN A 34 1.17 5.49 3.63
CA GLN A 34 1.11 6.80 4.32
C GLN A 34 0.61 7.92 3.39
N LYS A 35 1.06 7.97 2.14
CA LYS A 35 0.54 8.92 1.15
C LYS A 35 -0.96 8.73 0.92
N THR A 36 -1.41 7.48 0.82
CA THR A 36 -2.83 7.13 0.66
C THR A 36 -3.65 7.55 1.87
N LEU A 37 -3.19 7.22 3.09
CA LEU A 37 -3.85 7.59 4.33
C LEU A 37 -3.93 9.11 4.51
N LYS A 38 -2.84 9.83 4.25
CA LYS A 38 -2.81 11.30 4.31
C LYS A 38 -3.84 11.95 3.38
N TYR A 39 -4.10 11.35 2.23
CA TYR A 39 -5.12 11.83 1.31
C TYR A 39 -6.53 11.49 1.81
N LEU A 40 -6.75 10.27 2.27
CA LEU A 40 -8.05 9.78 2.72
C LEU A 40 -8.49 10.41 4.04
N ASN A 41 -7.54 10.77 4.92
CA ASN A 41 -7.79 11.40 6.23
C ASN A 41 -8.07 12.91 6.14
N ARG A 42 -8.22 13.50 4.97
CA ARG A 42 -8.47 14.95 4.83
C ARG A 42 -9.77 15.41 5.48
N ASP A 43 -10.76 14.52 5.53
CA ASP A 43 -12.09 14.79 6.05
C ASP A 43 -12.37 14.05 7.37
N ASP A 44 -11.30 13.71 8.13
CA ASP A 44 -11.32 13.10 9.46
C ASP A 44 -11.97 11.70 9.58
N PRO A 45 -11.59 10.70 8.80
CA PRO A 45 -11.93 9.34 9.16
C PRO A 45 -10.98 8.82 10.25
N GLU A 46 -11.53 8.30 11.32
CA GLU A 46 -10.76 7.50 12.27
C GLU A 46 -10.16 6.28 11.56
N THR A 47 -8.82 6.20 11.55
CA THR A 47 -8.12 5.04 11.01
C THR A 47 -8.02 3.96 12.07
N THR A 48 -8.59 2.80 11.80
CA THR A 48 -8.35 1.59 12.60
C THR A 48 -7.16 0.83 12.02
N VAL A 49 -6.16 0.57 12.85
CA VAL A 49 -4.98 -0.21 12.45
C VAL A 49 -5.14 -1.63 13.01
N LEU A 50 -5.11 -2.62 12.13
CA LEU A 50 -5.09 -4.04 12.47
C LEU A 50 -3.65 -4.53 12.36
N ASP A 51 -2.93 -4.44 13.47
CA ASP A 51 -1.54 -4.89 13.55
C ASP A 51 -1.45 -6.42 13.56
N GLY A 52 -0.44 -6.91 12.87
CA GLY A 52 -0.13 -8.33 12.81
C GLY A 52 -0.16 -8.91 11.40
N PRO A 53 0.56 -10.01 11.19
CA PRO A 53 0.73 -10.58 9.85
C PRO A 53 -0.52 -11.29 9.31
N THR A 54 -1.48 -11.60 10.18
CA THR A 54 -2.68 -12.38 9.87
C THR A 54 -3.89 -11.89 10.69
N PRO A 55 -4.39 -10.64 10.46
CA PRO A 55 -5.65 -10.22 11.08
C PRO A 55 -6.77 -11.24 10.80
N SER A 56 -7.53 -11.58 11.81
CA SER A 56 -8.67 -12.50 11.64
C SER A 56 -9.84 -11.82 10.93
N VAL A 57 -10.71 -12.62 10.34
CA VAL A 57 -11.92 -12.09 9.69
C VAL A 57 -12.80 -11.35 10.68
N GLU A 58 -12.91 -11.86 11.93
CA GLU A 58 -13.67 -11.20 12.99
C GLU A 58 -13.11 -9.81 13.33
N GLU A 59 -11.79 -9.66 13.42
CA GLU A 59 -11.14 -8.36 13.66
C GLU A 59 -11.43 -7.38 12.51
N ILE A 60 -11.39 -7.87 11.28
CA ILE A 60 -11.66 -7.05 10.08
C ILE A 60 -13.13 -6.61 10.05
N VAL A 61 -14.06 -7.54 10.28
CA VAL A 61 -15.50 -7.24 10.34
C VAL A 61 -15.81 -6.25 11.46
N LEU A 62 -15.21 -6.41 12.64
CA LEU A 62 -15.37 -5.49 13.76
C LEU A 62 -14.83 -4.10 13.43
N ALA A 63 -13.63 -4.02 12.85
CA ALA A 63 -13.02 -2.75 12.45
C ALA A 63 -13.84 -2.02 11.37
N ALA A 64 -14.35 -2.75 10.40
CA ALA A 64 -15.14 -2.22 9.30
C ALA A 64 -16.61 -1.93 9.69
N GLY A 65 -17.17 -2.72 10.60
CA GLY A 65 -18.58 -2.64 11.01
C GLY A 65 -18.88 -1.55 12.04
N THR A 66 -17.87 -0.95 12.65
CA THR A 66 -18.07 0.16 13.59
C THR A 66 -18.56 1.40 12.85
N ILE A 67 -19.76 1.87 13.15
CA ILE A 67 -20.35 3.05 12.52
C ILE A 67 -19.49 4.28 12.87
N SER A 68 -19.06 5.03 11.86
CA SER A 68 -18.39 6.31 12.09
C SER A 68 -19.37 7.29 12.74
N PHE A 69 -18.96 7.92 13.86
CA PHE A 69 -19.79 8.87 14.61
C PHE A 69 -20.10 10.14 13.79
N PHE A 70 -19.24 10.45 12.81
CA PHE A 70 -19.37 11.64 11.96
C PHE A 70 -19.94 11.35 10.56
N GLY A 71 -20.36 10.11 10.31
CA GLY A 71 -20.77 9.66 8.96
C GLY A 71 -19.57 9.46 8.04
N GLY A 72 -19.69 8.60 7.06
CA GLY A 72 -18.62 8.26 6.11
C GLY A 72 -18.09 6.84 6.27
N LYS A 73 -17.17 6.46 5.39
CA LYS A 73 -16.56 5.14 5.39
C LYS A 73 -15.44 5.04 6.43
N ARG A 74 -15.36 3.93 7.14
CA ARG A 74 -14.23 3.61 8.03
C ARG A 74 -12.97 3.37 7.22
N LEU A 75 -11.85 3.85 7.72
CA LEU A 75 -10.53 3.58 7.15
C LEU A 75 -9.84 2.50 7.97
N VAL A 76 -9.56 1.36 7.32
CA VAL A 76 -8.93 0.20 7.95
C VAL A 76 -7.57 -0.04 7.30
N LEU A 77 -6.50 0.11 8.09
CA LEU A 77 -5.13 -0.19 7.69
C LEU A 77 -4.73 -1.57 8.17
N MET A 78 -4.27 -2.41 7.25
CA MET A 78 -3.67 -3.72 7.53
C MET A 78 -2.21 -3.72 7.05
N PRO A 79 -1.26 -3.32 7.91
CA PRO A 79 0.13 -3.23 7.53
C PRO A 79 0.80 -4.61 7.50
N LEU A 80 1.62 -4.84 6.50
CA LEU A 80 2.53 -5.98 6.36
C LEU A 80 1.85 -7.36 6.53
N ILE A 81 0.61 -7.48 6.03
CA ILE A 81 -0.08 -8.78 6.06
C ILE A 81 0.71 -9.82 5.26
N ARG A 82 0.68 -11.06 5.74
CA ARG A 82 1.37 -12.21 5.13
C ARG A 82 0.35 -13.23 4.62
N PRO A 83 -0.07 -13.16 3.35
CA PRO A 83 -1.04 -14.11 2.80
C PRO A 83 -0.62 -15.57 2.93
N SER A 84 0.68 -15.86 2.92
CA SER A 84 1.25 -17.21 3.08
C SER A 84 0.96 -17.85 4.44
N THR A 85 0.67 -17.07 5.48
CA THR A 85 0.38 -17.58 6.83
C THR A 85 -1.09 -17.92 7.04
N TYR A 86 -2.01 -17.44 6.20
CA TYR A 86 -3.41 -17.84 6.24
C TYR A 86 -3.61 -19.29 5.78
N SER A 87 -4.60 -19.99 6.32
CA SER A 87 -5.12 -21.18 5.68
C SER A 87 -5.83 -20.81 4.36
N ASP A 88 -6.07 -21.78 3.48
CA ASP A 88 -6.78 -21.50 2.23
C ASP A 88 -8.24 -21.06 2.48
N LYS A 89 -8.85 -21.54 3.57
CA LYS A 89 -10.18 -21.16 4.02
C LYS A 89 -10.19 -19.72 4.53
N ASP A 90 -9.30 -19.38 5.47
CA ASP A 90 -9.26 -18.04 6.07
C ASP A 90 -8.89 -16.98 5.04
N LEU A 91 -8.00 -17.31 4.09
CA LEU A 91 -7.68 -16.42 2.98
C LEU A 91 -8.89 -16.19 2.06
N GLN A 92 -9.71 -17.22 1.83
CA GLN A 92 -10.95 -17.05 1.07
C GLN A 92 -11.93 -16.14 1.83
N GLU A 93 -12.14 -16.40 3.12
CA GLU A 93 -12.98 -15.56 3.97
C GLU A 93 -12.49 -14.11 4.01
N LEU A 94 -11.17 -13.87 4.08
CA LEU A 94 -10.60 -12.54 3.97
C LEU A 94 -10.99 -11.87 2.64
N CYS A 95 -10.79 -12.56 1.51
CA CYS A 95 -11.14 -12.02 0.20
C CYS A 95 -12.63 -11.70 0.08
N ASP A 96 -13.50 -12.57 0.60
CA ASP A 96 -14.95 -12.39 0.56
C ASP A 96 -15.36 -11.21 1.47
N THR A 97 -14.77 -11.10 2.66
CA THR A 97 -15.02 -9.98 3.59
C THR A 97 -14.61 -8.63 2.99
N LEU A 98 -13.45 -8.58 2.31
CA LEU A 98 -13.01 -7.36 1.61
C LEU A 98 -13.96 -6.96 0.48
N ALA A 99 -14.57 -7.95 -0.18
CA ALA A 99 -15.52 -7.72 -1.27
C ALA A 99 -16.90 -7.26 -0.79
N ASP A 100 -17.37 -7.84 0.33
CA ASP A 100 -18.73 -7.64 0.85
C ASP A 100 -18.85 -6.39 1.74
N THR A 101 -17.73 -5.78 2.14
CA THR A 101 -17.73 -4.63 3.05
C THR A 101 -17.88 -3.32 2.30
N GLU A 102 -19.07 -2.72 2.34
CA GLU A 102 -19.36 -1.46 1.65
C GLU A 102 -18.99 -0.20 2.45
N ASN A 103 -18.95 -0.31 3.80
CA ASN A 103 -18.81 0.83 4.70
C ASN A 103 -17.37 1.11 5.15
N ALA A 104 -16.38 0.46 4.56
CA ALA A 104 -14.98 0.69 4.86
C ALA A 104 -14.16 0.98 3.61
N ILE A 105 -13.02 1.62 3.83
CA ILE A 105 -11.93 1.75 2.87
C ILE A 105 -10.74 0.99 3.45
N PHE A 106 -10.23 0.03 2.71
CA PHE A 106 -9.12 -0.80 3.12
C PHE A 106 -7.80 -0.34 2.52
N VAL A 107 -6.76 -0.23 3.35
CA VAL A 107 -5.39 -0.02 2.90
C VAL A 107 -4.55 -1.20 3.38
N LEU A 108 -4.06 -2.01 2.45
CA LEU A 108 -3.27 -3.20 2.72
C LEU A 108 -1.85 -3.02 2.25
N THR A 109 -0.90 -3.58 2.98
CA THR A 109 0.48 -3.72 2.50
C THR A 109 1.01 -5.14 2.71
N SER A 110 1.91 -5.59 1.83
CA SER A 110 2.60 -6.88 1.95
C SER A 110 4.04 -6.78 1.44
N ILE A 111 4.91 -7.58 2.07
CA ILE A 111 6.24 -7.84 1.53
C ILE A 111 6.21 -9.18 0.80
N ILE A 112 6.68 -9.16 -0.43
CA ILE A 112 6.78 -10.34 -1.30
C ILE A 112 8.24 -10.56 -1.64
N GLU A 113 8.70 -11.80 -1.54
CA GLU A 113 10.08 -12.15 -1.85
C GLU A 113 10.44 -11.81 -3.29
N GLU A 114 11.65 -11.29 -3.44
CA GLU A 114 12.24 -11.00 -4.74
C GLU A 114 13.31 -12.02 -5.08
N SER A 115 13.31 -12.47 -6.32
CA SER A 115 14.34 -13.35 -6.84
C SER A 115 14.71 -12.92 -8.25
N TYR A 116 16.01 -12.72 -8.49
CA TYR A 116 16.54 -12.25 -9.79
C TYR A 116 15.88 -10.93 -10.27
N GLY A 117 15.69 -9.97 -9.38
CA GLY A 117 15.11 -8.65 -9.71
C GLY A 117 13.62 -8.69 -10.04
N LYS A 118 12.90 -9.77 -9.66
CA LYS A 118 11.46 -9.90 -9.88
C LYS A 118 10.77 -10.43 -8.63
N LEU A 119 9.65 -9.83 -8.28
CA LEU A 119 8.80 -10.35 -7.21
C LEU A 119 8.28 -11.74 -7.58
N ARG A 120 8.27 -12.62 -6.60
CA ARG A 120 7.84 -14.03 -6.73
C ARG A 120 6.68 -14.32 -5.79
N PRO A 121 5.47 -13.78 -6.08
CA PRO A 121 4.31 -14.06 -5.23
C PRO A 121 3.99 -15.54 -5.26
N GLY A 122 3.83 -16.14 -4.09
CA GLY A 122 3.34 -17.49 -3.91
C GLY A 122 1.85 -17.61 -4.28
N LYS A 123 1.29 -18.80 -4.21
CA LYS A 123 -0.11 -19.05 -4.62
C LYS A 123 -1.12 -18.21 -3.83
N ARG A 124 -0.89 -18.04 -2.52
CA ARG A 124 -1.80 -17.28 -1.64
C ARG A 124 -1.68 -15.78 -1.87
N GLU A 125 -0.46 -15.27 -2.08
CA GLU A 125 -0.23 -13.88 -2.48
C GLU A 125 -0.90 -13.58 -3.83
N GLN A 126 -0.76 -14.46 -4.81
CA GLN A 126 -1.41 -14.32 -6.11
C GLN A 126 -2.94 -14.29 -5.99
N LYS A 127 -3.52 -15.13 -5.11
CA LYS A 127 -4.96 -15.15 -4.86
C LYS A 127 -5.44 -13.83 -4.28
N LEU A 128 -4.75 -13.31 -3.26
CA LEU A 128 -5.10 -12.01 -2.67
C LEU A 128 -4.94 -10.87 -3.67
N ILE A 129 -3.83 -10.83 -4.43
CA ILE A 129 -3.59 -9.83 -5.48
C ILE A 129 -4.76 -9.83 -6.49
N ALA A 130 -5.11 -11.01 -7.01
CA ALA A 130 -6.19 -11.15 -7.99
C ALA A 130 -7.58 -10.75 -7.44
N SER A 131 -7.81 -10.94 -6.14
CA SER A 131 -9.02 -10.47 -5.47
C SER A 131 -9.01 -8.94 -5.34
N CYS A 132 -7.92 -8.37 -4.83
CA CYS A 132 -7.78 -6.93 -4.63
C CYS A 132 -7.82 -6.13 -5.94
N GLU A 133 -7.27 -6.67 -7.04
CA GLU A 133 -7.35 -6.04 -8.38
C GLU A 133 -8.78 -5.83 -8.89
N LYS A 134 -9.71 -6.67 -8.45
CA LYS A 134 -11.13 -6.54 -8.81
C LYS A 134 -11.87 -5.50 -7.96
N LEU A 135 -11.38 -5.25 -6.76
CA LEU A 135 -12.05 -4.42 -5.76
C LEU A 135 -11.56 -2.97 -5.75
N GLY A 136 -10.34 -2.71 -6.21
CA GLY A 136 -9.78 -1.38 -6.11
C GLY A 136 -8.41 -1.21 -6.74
N TYR A 137 -7.58 -0.39 -6.11
CA TYR A 137 -6.25 -0.05 -6.57
C TYR A 137 -5.20 -1.01 -5.99
N CYS A 138 -4.75 -1.96 -6.80
CA CYS A 138 -3.76 -2.97 -6.42
C CYS A 138 -2.48 -2.76 -7.22
N VAL A 139 -1.33 -2.55 -6.55
CA VAL A 139 -0.10 -2.11 -7.20
C VAL A 139 1.13 -2.80 -6.66
N GLN A 140 1.93 -3.32 -7.59
CA GLN A 140 3.31 -3.70 -7.34
C GLN A 140 4.20 -2.46 -7.33
N LEU A 141 4.93 -2.24 -6.24
CA LEU A 141 5.95 -1.21 -6.16
C LEU A 141 7.32 -1.85 -6.42
N ASN A 142 8.11 -1.19 -7.24
CA ASN A 142 9.48 -1.62 -7.52
C ASN A 142 10.44 -0.55 -7.00
N ARG A 143 11.63 -0.98 -6.60
CA ARG A 143 12.69 -0.03 -6.25
C ARG A 143 12.98 0.87 -7.46
N PRO A 144 13.00 2.18 -7.27
CA PRO A 144 13.38 3.09 -8.34
C PRO A 144 14.87 2.92 -8.66
N THR A 145 15.21 2.91 -9.92
CA THR A 145 16.60 2.80 -10.40
C THR A 145 16.92 3.91 -11.39
N GLY A 146 18.19 4.23 -11.56
CA GLY A 146 18.65 5.17 -12.56
C GLY A 146 17.93 6.53 -12.51
N ALA A 147 17.36 6.97 -13.64
CA ALA A 147 16.68 8.26 -13.75
C ALA A 147 15.45 8.42 -12.82
N ALA A 148 14.76 7.33 -12.50
CA ALA A 148 13.63 7.36 -11.57
C ALA A 148 14.09 7.65 -10.14
N LEU A 149 15.21 7.06 -9.71
CA LEU A 149 15.81 7.34 -8.40
C LEU A 149 16.29 8.79 -8.30
N GLN A 150 16.90 9.31 -9.36
CA GLN A 150 17.29 10.72 -9.43
C GLN A 150 16.09 11.66 -9.30
N ALA A 151 15.02 11.39 -10.04
CA ALA A 151 13.79 12.19 -9.96
C ALA A 151 13.21 12.18 -8.54
N MET A 152 13.15 11.01 -7.91
CA MET A 152 12.64 10.86 -6.54
C MET A 152 13.52 11.63 -5.53
N ALA A 153 14.83 11.58 -5.65
CA ALA A 153 15.74 12.33 -4.78
C ALA A 153 15.52 13.86 -4.92
N ARG A 154 15.32 14.36 -6.14
CA ARG A 154 15.00 15.78 -6.38
C ARG A 154 13.66 16.19 -5.80
N ASP A 155 12.65 15.33 -5.92
CA ASP A 155 11.31 15.61 -5.39
C ASP A 155 11.35 15.67 -3.87
N TRP A 156 12.06 14.76 -3.20
CA TRP A 156 12.28 14.82 -1.75
C TRP A 156 13.04 16.07 -1.28
N ALA A 157 14.07 16.49 -2.04
CA ALA A 157 14.76 17.72 -1.72
C ALA A 157 13.81 18.93 -1.80
N LYS A 158 12.99 19.01 -2.85
CA LYS A 158 11.98 20.07 -3.01
C LYS A 158 10.92 20.05 -1.90
N GLU A 159 10.43 18.87 -1.52
CA GLU A 159 9.49 18.71 -0.39
C GLU A 159 10.09 19.20 0.93
N ALA A 160 11.41 19.04 1.10
CA ALA A 160 12.17 19.56 2.22
C ALA A 160 12.54 21.06 2.09
N GLY A 161 12.12 21.73 1.00
CA GLY A 161 12.45 23.13 0.73
C GLY A 161 13.90 23.36 0.35
N ALA A 162 14.58 22.35 -0.22
CA ALA A 162 15.99 22.37 -0.60
C ALA A 162 16.20 21.99 -2.08
N ASP A 163 17.34 22.36 -2.61
CA ASP A 163 17.82 21.94 -3.94
C ASP A 163 19.22 21.35 -3.83
N PHE A 164 19.55 20.43 -4.71
CA PHE A 164 20.91 19.88 -4.80
C PHE A 164 21.89 20.90 -5.39
N ALA A 165 23.03 21.11 -4.73
CA ALA A 165 24.16 21.78 -5.34
C ALA A 165 24.69 20.97 -6.54
N PRO A 166 25.38 21.61 -7.51
CA PRO A 166 25.95 20.90 -8.64
C PRO A 166 26.82 19.72 -8.22
N GLY A 167 26.52 18.53 -8.73
CA GLY A 167 27.20 17.28 -8.40
C GLY A 167 26.80 16.60 -7.09
N ALA A 168 26.06 17.24 -6.17
CA ALA A 168 25.67 16.67 -4.89
C ALA A 168 24.68 15.49 -5.06
N GLU A 169 23.75 15.59 -6.01
CA GLU A 169 22.82 14.51 -6.35
C GLU A 169 23.58 13.24 -6.78
N ALA A 170 24.51 13.38 -7.72
CA ALA A 170 25.30 12.24 -8.20
C ALA A 170 26.16 11.63 -7.09
N ALA A 171 26.74 12.48 -6.21
CA ALA A 171 27.53 12.02 -5.07
C ALA A 171 26.67 11.28 -4.03
N LEU A 172 25.44 11.75 -3.79
CA LEU A 172 24.48 11.07 -2.90
C LEU A 172 24.14 9.68 -3.44
N LEU A 173 23.73 9.60 -4.70
CA LEU A 173 23.33 8.34 -5.33
C LEU A 173 24.50 7.36 -5.46
N ALA A 174 25.72 7.84 -5.71
CA ALA A 174 26.91 6.99 -5.72
C ALA A 174 27.26 6.41 -4.35
N ARG A 175 26.85 7.06 -3.24
CA ARG A 175 27.11 6.59 -1.86
C ARG A 175 25.97 5.71 -1.32
N CYS A 176 24.73 6.07 -1.61
CA CYS A 176 23.57 5.32 -1.15
C CYS A 176 23.30 4.08 -2.00
N GLY A 177 23.84 4.03 -3.24
CA GLY A 177 23.51 2.95 -4.16
C GLY A 177 22.04 2.96 -4.57
N GLU A 178 21.52 1.77 -4.78
CA GLU A 178 20.09 1.56 -5.05
C GLU A 178 19.32 1.15 -3.77
N ASP A 179 19.94 1.30 -2.60
CA ASP A 179 19.36 1.02 -1.28
C ASP A 179 18.58 2.22 -0.72
#